data_8e63f7586c263dc901c24e40a9a33463
#
_entry.id   8e63f7586c263dc901c24e40a9a33463
#
_cell.length_a   1.000
_cell.length_b   1.000
_cell.length_c   1.000
_cell.angle_alpha   90.00
_cell.angle_beta   90.00
_cell.angle_gamma   90.00
#
_symmetry.space_group_name_H-M   'P 1'
#
loop_
_entity.id
_entity.type
_entity.pdbx_description
1 polymer ?
#
loop_
_entity_poly.entity_id
_entity_poly.type
_entity_poly.pdbx_seq_one_letter_code
_entity_poly.pdbx_strand_id
1 'polypeptide(L)'
;MNDILKPIMNVTLVDHDKLKANDYNPNKVLKSNLELLKQSIINNGWTQPIVVRPDMTIIDGFHRWLISGQEPLKTKTGGKVPIVIVSHAEEKDDIYGTITHNRARGTHLLGPMETIVKSLLKKEIPINEIAEQLGMKKEEIWRLSGFEREDFLEYIVNERKYSKETVFTRA
;
A
#
# COMPACT_ATOMS: atom_id res chain seq x y z
N MET A 1 3.94 -21.82 14.99
CA MET A 1 2.76 -20.99 14.70
C MET A 1 2.99 -20.37 13.32
N ASN A 2 2.00 -20.37 12.45
CA ASN A 2 2.20 -19.91 11.07
C ASN A 2 2.44 -18.39 11.08
N ASP A 3 3.60 -17.93 10.61
CA ASP A 3 4.01 -16.51 10.64
C ASP A 3 3.05 -15.59 9.86
N ILE A 4 2.33 -16.14 8.86
CA ILE A 4 1.30 -15.42 8.09
C ILE A 4 0.13 -14.96 8.97
N LEU A 5 -0.22 -15.71 10.02
CA LEU A 5 -1.35 -15.35 10.89
C LEU A 5 -0.94 -14.46 12.08
N LYS A 6 0.36 -14.31 12.33
CA LYS A 6 0.88 -13.54 13.45
C LYS A 6 0.29 -12.13 13.59
N PRO A 7 0.19 -11.32 12.52
CA PRO A 7 -0.33 -9.96 12.67
C PRO A 7 -1.76 -9.92 13.19
N ILE A 8 -2.68 -10.70 12.59
CA ILE A 8 -4.10 -10.67 12.98
C ILE A 8 -4.37 -11.27 14.36
N MET A 9 -3.48 -12.16 14.84
CA MET A 9 -3.59 -12.71 16.18
C MET A 9 -3.14 -11.75 17.29
N ASN A 10 -2.48 -10.65 16.94
CA ASN A 10 -1.95 -9.64 17.85
C ASN A 10 -2.59 -8.27 17.63
N VAL A 11 -3.93 -8.23 17.55
CA VAL A 11 -4.67 -6.97 17.48
C VAL A 11 -4.57 -6.24 18.82
N THR A 12 -4.14 -4.98 18.78
CA THR A 12 -4.04 -4.13 19.97
C THR A 12 -4.82 -2.83 19.79
N LEU A 13 -5.30 -2.26 20.90
CA LEU A 13 -5.94 -0.94 20.89
C LEU A 13 -4.92 0.13 21.26
N VAL A 14 -4.81 1.15 20.41
CA VAL A 14 -3.94 2.31 20.63
C VAL A 14 -4.73 3.61 20.49
N ASP A 15 -4.21 4.68 21.05
CA ASP A 15 -4.82 6.00 20.89
C ASP A 15 -4.70 6.43 19.42
N HIS A 16 -5.78 6.97 18.87
CA HIS A 16 -5.87 7.48 17.49
C HIS A 16 -4.69 8.40 17.12
N ASP A 17 -4.33 9.29 18.05
CA ASP A 17 -3.31 10.32 17.81
C ASP A 17 -1.87 9.79 17.76
N LYS A 18 -1.66 8.53 18.12
CA LYS A 18 -0.35 7.86 17.96
C LYS A 18 -0.05 7.42 16.55
N LEU A 19 -1.08 7.30 15.70
CA LEU A 19 -0.91 6.87 14.31
C LEU A 19 -0.49 8.04 13.42
N LYS A 20 0.33 7.73 12.42
CA LYS A 20 0.83 8.68 11.43
C LYS A 20 0.34 8.29 10.04
N ALA A 21 -0.14 9.27 9.28
CA ALA A 21 -0.41 9.07 7.86
C ALA A 21 0.90 8.75 7.12
N ASN A 22 0.82 7.92 6.07
CA ASN A 22 1.90 7.80 5.11
C ASN A 22 1.80 8.90 4.03
N ASP A 23 2.93 9.25 3.44
CA ASP A 23 3.02 10.32 2.42
C ASP A 23 2.52 9.87 1.03
N TYR A 24 2.24 8.58 0.85
CA TYR A 24 1.90 7.96 -0.43
C TYR A 24 0.52 7.29 -0.47
N ASN A 25 -0.44 7.74 0.34
CA ASN A 25 -1.79 7.18 0.30
C ASN A 25 -2.51 7.56 -1.01
N PRO A 26 -2.68 6.62 -1.96
CA PRO A 26 -3.23 6.91 -3.28
C PRO A 26 -4.75 7.09 -3.28
N ASN A 27 -5.44 6.76 -2.19
CA ASN A 27 -6.89 6.67 -2.19
C ASN A 27 -7.55 7.97 -1.80
N LYS A 28 -8.18 8.63 -2.78
CA LYS A 28 -9.16 9.68 -2.54
C LYS A 28 -10.55 9.05 -2.54
N VAL A 29 -11.22 9.10 -1.40
CA VAL A 29 -12.58 8.58 -1.24
C VAL A 29 -13.57 9.74 -1.19
N LEU A 30 -14.71 9.58 -1.84
CA LEU A 30 -15.79 10.55 -1.79
C LEU A 30 -16.30 10.69 -0.35
N LYS A 31 -16.70 11.91 0.04
CA LYS A 31 -17.21 12.20 1.39
C LYS A 31 -18.40 11.29 1.75
N SER A 32 -19.28 10.99 0.79
CA SER A 32 -20.39 10.05 0.96
C SER A 32 -19.93 8.64 1.36
N ASN A 33 -18.84 8.15 0.79
CA ASN A 33 -18.31 6.83 1.11
C ASN A 33 -17.65 6.79 2.50
N LEU A 34 -17.06 7.91 2.95
CA LEU A 34 -16.56 8.04 4.32
C LEU A 34 -17.71 7.99 5.34
N GLU A 35 -18.85 8.62 5.05
CA GLU A 35 -20.04 8.55 5.90
C GLU A 35 -20.61 7.13 5.94
N LEU A 36 -20.67 6.43 4.80
CA LEU A 36 -21.08 5.02 4.76
C LEU A 36 -20.16 4.13 5.59
N LEU A 37 -18.84 4.34 5.48
CA LEU A 37 -17.86 3.61 6.28
C LEU A 37 -18.04 3.87 7.78
N LYS A 38 -18.30 5.12 8.16
CA LYS A 38 -18.56 5.53 9.53
C LYS A 38 -19.83 4.82 10.07
N GLN A 39 -20.93 4.85 9.31
CA GLN A 39 -22.16 4.15 9.67
C GLN A 39 -21.96 2.64 9.78
N SER A 40 -21.20 2.05 8.88
CA SER A 40 -20.87 0.63 8.95
C SER A 40 -20.17 0.25 10.24
N ILE A 41 -19.17 1.04 10.66
CA ILE A 41 -18.45 0.79 11.92
C ILE A 41 -19.38 0.98 13.13
N ILE A 42 -20.27 1.98 13.09
CA ILE A 42 -21.22 2.23 14.18
C ILE A 42 -22.21 1.07 14.33
N ASN A 43 -22.72 0.55 13.21
CA ASN A 43 -23.79 -0.46 13.20
C ASN A 43 -23.27 -1.89 13.40
N ASN A 44 -22.10 -2.20 12.81
CA ASN A 44 -21.58 -3.57 12.75
C ASN A 44 -20.33 -3.78 13.64
N GLY A 45 -19.84 -2.72 14.28
CA GLY A 45 -18.57 -2.76 15.01
C GLY A 45 -17.35 -2.61 14.11
N TRP A 46 -16.19 -2.55 14.74
CA TRP A 46 -14.91 -2.44 14.04
C TRP A 46 -14.38 -3.83 13.67
N THR A 47 -14.54 -4.24 12.42
CA THR A 47 -14.26 -5.62 11.96
C THR A 47 -12.87 -5.80 11.35
N GLN A 48 -12.18 -4.73 10.99
CA GLN A 48 -10.88 -4.80 10.33
C GLN A 48 -9.88 -3.85 10.99
N PRO A 49 -8.79 -4.32 11.61
CA PRO A 49 -7.79 -3.47 12.23
C PRO A 49 -7.07 -2.60 11.19
N ILE A 50 -6.48 -1.50 11.66
CA ILE A 50 -5.57 -0.66 10.87
C ILE A 50 -4.21 -1.36 10.84
N VAL A 51 -3.59 -1.46 9.67
CA VAL A 51 -2.26 -2.05 9.52
C VAL A 51 -1.22 -0.95 9.63
N VAL A 52 -0.27 -1.10 10.54
CA VAL A 52 0.77 -0.10 10.80
C VAL A 52 2.16 -0.72 10.85
N ARG A 53 3.17 0.12 10.63
CA ARG A 53 4.58 -0.18 10.96
C ARG A 53 4.82 -0.11 12.45
N PRO A 54 6.00 -0.59 12.94
CA PRO A 54 6.41 -0.42 14.33
C PRO A 54 6.48 1.04 14.79
N ASP A 55 6.75 1.98 13.88
CA ASP A 55 6.78 3.43 14.14
C ASP A 55 5.39 4.11 14.12
N MET A 56 4.32 3.31 14.01
CA MET A 56 2.91 3.72 13.93
C MET A 56 2.51 4.40 12.61
N THR A 57 3.31 4.32 11.56
CA THR A 57 2.92 4.78 10.23
C THR A 57 1.91 3.81 9.60
N ILE A 58 0.82 4.34 9.08
CA ILE A 58 -0.29 3.56 8.51
C ILE A 58 0.13 2.99 7.15
N ILE A 59 -0.01 1.66 7.00
CA ILE A 59 0.14 0.93 5.73
C ILE A 59 -1.22 0.77 5.07
N ASP A 60 -2.24 0.29 5.83
CA ASP A 60 -3.63 0.17 5.35
C ASP A 60 -4.61 0.62 6.42
N GLY A 61 -5.78 1.10 6.00
CA GLY A 61 -6.85 1.55 6.90
C GLY A 61 -6.88 3.05 7.13
N PHE A 62 -6.22 3.86 6.31
CA PHE A 62 -6.19 5.32 6.43
C PHE A 62 -7.58 5.94 6.59
N HIS A 63 -8.57 5.52 5.81
CA HIS A 63 -9.93 6.07 5.92
C HIS A 63 -10.63 5.68 7.23
N ARG A 64 -10.39 4.48 7.75
CA ARG A 64 -10.86 4.04 9.07
C ARG A 64 -10.25 4.90 10.19
N TRP A 65 -8.94 5.16 10.09
CA TRP A 65 -8.26 6.08 10.98
C TRP A 65 -8.84 7.50 10.87
N LEU A 66 -8.97 8.04 9.65
CA LEU A 66 -9.47 9.41 9.43
C LEU A 66 -10.85 9.65 10.06
N ILE A 67 -11.80 8.71 9.88
CA ILE A 67 -13.15 8.85 10.44
C ILE A 67 -13.21 8.55 11.94
N SER A 68 -12.29 7.77 12.49
CA SER A 68 -12.25 7.47 13.93
C SER A 68 -11.90 8.68 14.79
N GLY A 69 -11.22 9.68 14.23
CA GLY A 69 -10.99 10.97 14.88
C GLY A 69 -12.21 11.89 14.88
N GLN A 70 -13.32 11.49 14.24
CA GLN A 70 -14.54 12.29 14.10
C GLN A 70 -15.66 11.77 15.02
N GLU A 71 -16.55 12.68 15.45
CA GLU A 71 -17.76 12.27 16.16
C GLU A 71 -18.77 11.57 15.23
N PRO A 72 -19.54 10.61 15.74
CA PRO A 72 -19.56 10.10 17.11
C PRO A 72 -18.58 8.95 17.38
N LEU A 73 -17.76 8.55 16.39
CA LEU A 73 -16.82 7.43 16.55
C LEU A 73 -15.76 7.69 17.62
N LYS A 74 -15.21 8.89 17.67
CA LYS A 74 -14.21 9.27 18.66
C LYS A 74 -14.70 9.00 20.09
N THR A 75 -15.90 9.48 20.42
CA THR A 75 -16.51 9.23 21.74
C THR A 75 -16.84 7.76 21.96
N LYS A 76 -17.43 7.09 20.96
CA LYS A 76 -17.84 5.68 21.09
C LYS A 76 -16.66 4.71 21.25
N THR A 77 -15.50 5.02 20.69
CA THR A 77 -14.27 4.20 20.80
C THR A 77 -13.37 4.61 21.96
N GLY A 78 -13.70 5.69 22.66
CA GLY A 78 -12.84 6.28 23.67
C GLY A 78 -11.52 6.82 23.07
N GLY A 79 -11.56 7.27 21.81
CA GLY A 79 -10.38 7.75 21.08
C GLY A 79 -9.38 6.67 20.71
N LYS A 80 -9.75 5.38 20.80
CA LYS A 80 -8.88 4.25 20.49
C LYS A 80 -9.23 3.60 19.16
N VAL A 81 -8.21 3.01 18.51
CA VAL A 81 -8.35 2.27 17.26
C VAL A 81 -7.64 0.92 17.35
N PRO A 82 -8.21 -0.15 16.76
CA PRO A 82 -7.55 -1.44 16.70
C PRO A 82 -6.48 -1.43 15.61
N ILE A 83 -5.28 -1.89 15.95
CA ILE A 83 -4.16 -2.00 15.01
C ILE A 83 -3.59 -3.42 15.00
N VAL A 84 -2.93 -3.74 13.89
CA VAL A 84 -1.95 -4.82 13.76
C VAL A 84 -0.63 -4.22 13.30
N ILE A 85 0.48 -4.69 13.87
CA ILE A 85 1.81 -4.25 13.50
C ILE A 85 2.40 -5.26 12.51
N VAL A 86 2.87 -4.75 11.37
CA VAL A 86 3.58 -5.53 10.35
C VAL A 86 4.97 -4.93 10.19
N SER A 87 5.98 -5.80 10.27
CA SER A 87 7.38 -5.41 10.05
C SER A 87 7.83 -5.96 8.71
N HIS A 88 8.11 -5.10 7.77
CA HIS A 88 8.75 -5.45 6.51
C HIS A 88 10.25 -5.15 6.59
N ALA A 89 11.05 -5.86 5.78
CA ALA A 89 12.50 -5.70 5.78
C ALA A 89 12.92 -4.37 5.14
N GLU A 90 12.17 -3.92 4.13
CA GLU A 90 12.48 -2.73 3.34
C GLU A 90 11.25 -1.82 3.19
N GLU A 91 11.49 -0.52 3.04
CA GLU A 91 10.43 0.49 2.84
C GLU A 91 9.60 0.23 1.58
N LYS A 92 10.21 -0.33 0.53
CA LYS A 92 9.51 -0.71 -0.71
C LYS A 92 8.40 -1.73 -0.46
N ASP A 93 8.61 -2.67 0.48
CA ASP A 93 7.63 -3.71 0.81
C ASP A 93 6.38 -3.12 1.45
N ASP A 94 6.51 -2.03 2.20
CA ASP A 94 5.37 -1.31 2.76
C ASP A 94 4.55 -0.62 1.66
N ILE A 95 5.24 -0.04 0.67
CA ILE A 95 4.60 0.57 -0.50
C ILE A 95 3.82 -0.51 -1.26
N TYR A 96 4.45 -1.66 -1.51
CA TYR A 96 3.81 -2.80 -2.16
C TYR A 96 2.60 -3.30 -1.35
N GLY A 97 2.75 -3.46 -0.02
CA GLY A 97 1.67 -3.85 0.87
C GLY A 97 0.47 -2.91 0.76
N THR A 98 0.70 -1.60 0.83
CA THR A 98 -0.37 -0.58 0.70
C THR A 98 -1.10 -0.70 -0.65
N ILE A 99 -0.34 -0.84 -1.74
CA ILE A 99 -0.90 -0.84 -3.09
C ILE A 99 -1.65 -2.14 -3.37
N THR A 100 -1.07 -3.29 -3.04
CA THR A 100 -1.69 -4.60 -3.30
C THR A 100 -2.97 -4.78 -2.49
N HIS A 101 -3.01 -4.36 -1.22
CA HIS A 101 -4.23 -4.33 -0.42
C HIS A 101 -5.32 -3.47 -1.06
N ASN A 102 -4.96 -2.29 -1.54
CA ASN A 102 -5.91 -1.39 -2.19
C ASN A 102 -6.35 -1.89 -3.56
N ARG A 103 -5.42 -2.46 -4.35
CA ARG A 103 -5.69 -2.99 -5.69
C ARG A 103 -6.60 -4.21 -5.65
N ALA A 104 -6.42 -5.09 -4.69
CA ALA A 104 -7.29 -6.25 -4.49
C ALA A 104 -8.75 -5.85 -4.20
N ARG A 105 -9.01 -4.63 -3.73
CA ARG A 105 -10.35 -4.08 -3.48
C ARG A 105 -10.99 -3.36 -4.68
N GLY A 106 -10.32 -3.28 -5.82
CA GLY A 106 -10.90 -2.87 -7.11
C GLY A 106 -10.98 -1.37 -7.40
N THR A 107 -10.41 -0.49 -6.58
CA THR A 107 -10.45 0.97 -6.83
C THR A 107 -9.05 1.52 -7.16
N HIS A 108 -8.88 2.03 -8.39
CA HIS A 108 -7.62 2.66 -8.82
C HIS A 108 -7.83 4.09 -9.27
N LEU A 109 -7.09 5.02 -8.68
CA LEU A 109 -6.90 6.36 -9.22
C LEU A 109 -5.57 6.39 -9.98
N LEU A 110 -5.60 6.72 -11.27
CA LEU A 110 -4.41 6.72 -12.14
C LEU A 110 -3.31 7.67 -11.64
N GLY A 111 -3.66 8.87 -11.20
CA GLY A 111 -2.68 9.87 -10.76
C GLY A 111 -1.81 9.44 -9.56
N PRO A 112 -2.40 8.90 -8.46
CA PRO A 112 -1.61 8.36 -7.36
C PRO A 112 -0.72 7.19 -7.76
N MET A 113 -1.18 6.31 -8.66
CA MET A 113 -0.37 5.19 -9.17
C MET A 113 0.84 5.68 -9.98
N GLU A 114 0.68 6.74 -10.76
CA GLU A 114 1.78 7.39 -11.47
C GLU A 114 2.87 7.88 -10.50
N THR A 115 2.47 8.58 -9.43
CA THR A 115 3.42 9.07 -8.41
C THR A 115 4.19 7.92 -7.76
N ILE A 116 3.52 6.82 -7.46
CA ILE A 116 4.12 5.64 -6.84
C ILE A 116 5.10 4.95 -7.79
N VAL A 117 4.69 4.68 -9.04
CA VAL A 117 5.57 4.07 -10.04
C VAL A 117 6.82 4.92 -10.26
N LYS A 118 6.69 6.24 -10.38
CA LYS A 118 7.81 7.17 -10.49
C LYS A 118 8.73 7.14 -9.26
N SER A 119 8.16 7.02 -8.06
CA SER A 119 8.95 6.92 -6.82
C SER A 119 9.76 5.62 -6.77
N LEU A 120 9.15 4.49 -7.14
CA LEU A 120 9.83 3.19 -7.17
C LEU A 120 10.96 3.17 -8.21
N LEU A 121 10.72 3.72 -9.40
CA LEU A 121 11.73 3.84 -10.45
C LEU A 121 12.89 4.77 -10.03
N LYS A 122 12.61 5.87 -9.32
CA LYS A 122 13.64 6.74 -8.73
C LYS A 122 14.53 6.02 -7.70
N LYS A 123 13.99 5.01 -7.03
CA LYS A 123 14.73 4.13 -6.10
C LYS A 123 15.48 3.00 -6.84
N GLU A 124 15.57 3.09 -8.17
CA GLU A 124 16.26 2.13 -9.04
C GLU A 124 15.70 0.69 -8.93
N ILE A 125 14.42 0.54 -8.53
CA ILE A 125 13.77 -0.76 -8.44
C ILE A 125 13.46 -1.25 -9.84
N PRO A 126 13.85 -2.50 -10.20
CA PRO A 126 13.65 -3.04 -11.55
C PRO A 126 12.17 -3.08 -11.95
N ILE A 127 11.86 -2.73 -13.21
CA ILE A 127 10.47 -2.76 -13.73
C ILE A 127 9.83 -4.15 -13.58
N ASN A 128 10.62 -5.22 -13.73
CA ASN A 128 10.13 -6.58 -13.53
C ASN A 128 9.64 -6.81 -12.09
N GLU A 129 10.39 -6.35 -11.10
CA GLU A 129 10.02 -6.43 -9.69
C GLU A 129 8.75 -5.59 -9.42
N ILE A 130 8.71 -4.35 -9.92
CA ILE A 130 7.53 -3.50 -9.79
C ILE A 130 6.29 -4.15 -10.43
N ALA A 131 6.46 -4.73 -11.63
CA ALA A 131 5.38 -5.41 -12.36
C ALA A 131 4.82 -6.60 -11.56
N GLU A 132 5.69 -7.44 -11.04
CA GLU A 132 5.33 -8.61 -10.25
C GLU A 132 4.66 -8.22 -8.93
N GLN A 133 5.29 -7.33 -8.18
CA GLN A 133 4.82 -6.91 -6.85
C GLN A 133 3.50 -6.14 -6.89
N LEU A 134 3.30 -5.30 -7.92
CA LEU A 134 2.06 -4.55 -8.08
C LEU A 134 0.99 -5.29 -8.88
N GLY A 135 1.30 -6.48 -9.43
CA GLY A 135 0.41 -7.21 -10.33
C GLY A 135 0.07 -6.42 -11.60
N MET A 136 1.03 -5.64 -12.12
CA MET A 136 0.88 -4.77 -13.29
C MET A 136 1.60 -5.37 -14.50
N LYS A 137 1.11 -5.03 -15.70
CA LYS A 137 1.87 -5.30 -16.93
C LYS A 137 2.99 -4.26 -17.10
N LYS A 138 4.11 -4.63 -17.71
CA LYS A 138 5.22 -3.71 -17.97
C LYS A 138 4.80 -2.48 -18.78
N GLU A 139 3.88 -2.66 -19.74
CA GLU A 139 3.32 -1.58 -20.53
C GLU A 139 2.49 -0.59 -19.69
N GLU A 140 1.85 -1.08 -18.63
CA GLU A 140 1.10 -0.25 -17.69
C GLU A 140 2.07 0.60 -16.84
N ILE A 141 3.16 -0.01 -16.36
CA ILE A 141 4.22 0.70 -15.62
C ILE A 141 4.87 1.76 -16.51
N TRP A 142 5.16 1.43 -17.76
CA TRP A 142 5.69 2.39 -18.71
C TRP A 142 4.77 3.61 -18.87
N ARG A 143 3.48 3.40 -19.08
CA ARG A 143 2.50 4.52 -19.20
C ARG A 143 2.48 5.41 -17.95
N LEU A 144 2.72 4.84 -16.79
CA LEU A 144 2.72 5.56 -15.51
C LEU A 144 4.11 6.17 -15.18
N SER A 145 5.18 5.70 -15.80
CA SER A 145 6.54 6.20 -15.55
C SER A 145 6.78 7.61 -16.08
N GLY A 146 6.10 7.97 -17.17
CA GLY A 146 6.38 9.20 -17.91
C GLY A 146 7.66 9.14 -18.74
N PHE A 147 8.23 7.95 -18.95
CA PHE A 147 9.38 7.77 -19.85
C PHE A 147 8.95 7.90 -21.31
N GLU A 148 9.83 8.47 -22.13
CA GLU A 148 9.69 8.43 -23.57
C GLU A 148 9.76 6.98 -24.07
N ARG A 149 9.13 6.71 -25.21
CA ARG A 149 9.05 5.34 -25.76
C ARG A 149 10.43 4.73 -26.02
N GLU A 150 11.39 5.55 -26.41
CA GLU A 150 12.75 5.16 -26.74
C GLU A 150 13.52 4.71 -25.49
N ASP A 151 13.43 5.46 -24.40
CA ASP A 151 14.05 5.14 -23.11
C ASP A 151 13.52 3.80 -22.54
N PHE A 152 12.22 3.56 -22.70
CA PHE A 152 11.61 2.31 -22.25
C PHE A 152 12.06 1.09 -23.07
N LEU A 153 12.20 1.25 -24.39
CA LEU A 153 12.70 0.17 -25.25
C LEU A 153 14.16 -0.14 -24.94
N GLU A 154 14.99 0.87 -24.72
CA GLU A 154 16.39 0.70 -24.31
C GLU A 154 16.49 -0.03 -22.98
N TYR A 155 15.65 0.33 -22.00
CA TYR A 155 15.59 -0.33 -20.71
C TYR A 155 15.23 -1.83 -20.86
N ILE A 156 14.19 -2.17 -21.62
CA ILE A 156 13.78 -3.58 -21.85
C ILE A 156 14.89 -4.37 -22.57
N VAL A 157 15.59 -3.76 -23.53
CA VAL A 157 16.70 -4.41 -24.26
C VAL A 157 17.85 -4.70 -23.31
N ASN A 158 18.17 -3.76 -22.43
CA ASN A 158 19.24 -3.93 -21.44
C ASN A 158 18.89 -5.01 -20.41
N GLU A 159 17.65 -5.05 -19.88
CA GLU A 159 17.22 -6.14 -19.00
C GLU A 159 17.31 -7.52 -19.67
N ARG A 160 17.02 -7.63 -20.98
CA ARG A 160 17.16 -8.89 -21.74
C ARG A 160 18.62 -9.32 -21.91
N LYS A 161 19.56 -8.39 -21.98
CA LYS A 161 20.99 -8.71 -22.01
C LYS A 161 21.46 -9.28 -20.67
N TYR A 162 21.10 -8.66 -19.54
CA TYR A 162 21.45 -9.14 -18.21
C TYR A 162 20.82 -10.49 -17.86
N SER A 163 19.57 -10.75 -18.26
CA SER A 163 18.92 -12.05 -18.03
C SER A 163 19.56 -13.19 -18.87
N LYS A 164 20.16 -12.90 -20.02
CA LYS A 164 20.88 -13.91 -20.81
C LYS A 164 22.26 -14.24 -20.23
N GLU A 165 22.99 -13.26 -19.71
CA GLU A 165 24.29 -13.49 -19.06
C GLU A 165 24.17 -14.35 -17.80
N THR A 166 23.07 -14.23 -17.04
CA THR A 166 22.85 -15.05 -15.83
C THR A 166 22.57 -16.52 -16.14
N VAL A 167 22.12 -16.87 -17.34
CA VAL A 167 21.86 -18.25 -17.75
C VAL A 167 23.14 -18.97 -18.21
N PHE A 168 24.16 -18.24 -18.71
CA PHE A 168 25.42 -18.82 -19.17
C PHE A 168 26.47 -19.04 -18.07
N THR A 169 26.25 -18.55 -16.85
CA THR A 169 27.18 -18.73 -15.72
C THR A 169 26.82 -19.90 -14.81
N ARG A 170 25.85 -20.75 -15.16
CA ARG A 170 25.43 -21.96 -14.45
C ARG A 170 25.53 -23.23 -15.31
N ALA A 171 26.59 -23.36 -16.08
CA ALA A 171 26.97 -24.61 -16.75
C ALA A 171 28.35 -25.06 -16.25
#